data_4518b208eaa14fa6ebaf913beb1b670a
#
_entry.id   4518b208eaa14fa6ebaf913beb1b670a
#
_cell.length_a   1.000
_cell.length_b   1.000
_cell.length_c   1.000
_cell.angle_alpha   90.00
_cell.angle_beta   90.00
_cell.angle_gamma   90.00
#
_symmetry.space_group_name_H-M   'P 1'
#
loop_
_entity.id
_entity.type
_entity.pdbx_description
1 polymer ?
#
loop_
_entity_poly.entity_id
_entity_poly.type
_entity_poly.pdbx_seq_one_letter_code
_entity_poly.pdbx_strand_id
1 'polypeptide(L)'
;DGGLTEEFADKTLKIGEKLSFRRFEKVEGDCVASYIHGGGRIGVLVAAEGASDDAAKEALTNVAMQIAAMNPQYIAKEDISAEELAKTKEITIDSALNDPASLPKPILNSLFAKAVEGSVFSAEDAAAYEEQKNNKYLFNFLSEAAKKSLAELALADKAAIVENKIFNGLVEGRISKQLKEITLLEQPYVKAEDGKQTVKAYLASVNKDLKLTKMVRFEVGEGM
;
A
#
# COMPACT_ATOMS: atom_id res chain seq x y z
N ASP A 1 -18.92 31.33 -9.21
CA ASP A 1 -17.59 31.44 -8.55
C ASP A 1 -17.48 32.65 -7.62
N GLY A 2 -18.42 33.65 -7.67
CA GLY A 2 -18.36 34.88 -6.85
C GLY A 2 -18.36 34.60 -5.34
N GLY A 3 -19.18 33.68 -4.84
CA GLY A 3 -19.30 33.39 -3.42
C GLY A 3 -18.02 32.85 -2.77
N LEU A 4 -17.25 32.01 -3.46
CA LEU A 4 -15.96 31.53 -2.97
C LEU A 4 -14.91 32.64 -2.91
N THR A 5 -14.94 33.58 -3.83
CA THR A 5 -14.01 34.71 -3.86
C THR A 5 -14.23 35.63 -2.65
N GLU A 6 -15.49 35.93 -2.34
CA GLU A 6 -15.84 36.75 -1.17
C GLU A 6 -15.48 36.07 0.14
N GLU A 7 -15.82 34.78 0.28
CA GLU A 7 -15.47 34.01 1.47
C GLU A 7 -13.95 33.91 1.66
N PHE A 8 -13.22 33.74 0.59
CA PHE A 8 -11.75 33.69 0.62
C PHE A 8 -11.14 35.03 1.05
N ALA A 9 -11.66 36.13 0.54
CA ALA A 9 -11.22 37.47 0.94
C ALA A 9 -11.51 37.72 2.41
N ASP A 10 -12.69 37.36 2.90
CA ASP A 10 -13.08 37.49 4.33
C ASP A 10 -12.17 36.64 5.25
N LYS A 11 -11.88 35.41 4.87
CA LYS A 11 -10.94 34.54 5.60
C LYS A 11 -9.53 35.12 5.63
N THR A 12 -9.04 35.61 4.48
CA THR A 12 -7.73 36.25 4.40
C THR A 12 -7.62 37.45 5.32
N LEU A 13 -8.65 38.30 5.38
CA LEU A 13 -8.70 39.44 6.28
C LEU A 13 -8.74 39.04 7.75
N LYS A 14 -9.54 38.02 8.09
CA LYS A 14 -9.66 37.53 9.49
C LYS A 14 -8.39 36.88 10.00
N ILE A 15 -7.70 36.13 9.17
CA ILE A 15 -6.46 35.41 9.52
C ILE A 15 -5.27 36.38 9.53
N GLY A 16 -5.30 37.42 8.68
CA GLY A 16 -4.20 38.40 8.54
C GLY A 16 -2.97 37.88 7.79
N GLU A 17 -3.08 36.75 7.13
CA GLU A 17 -2.02 36.14 6.34
C GLU A 17 -2.42 35.99 4.89
N LYS A 18 -1.43 35.97 3.98
CA LYS A 18 -1.66 35.73 2.56
C LYS A 18 -2.07 34.28 2.34
N LEU A 19 -3.33 34.08 1.99
CA LEU A 19 -3.85 32.78 1.61
C LEU A 19 -3.76 32.58 0.09
N SER A 20 -3.69 31.34 -0.35
CA SER A 20 -3.80 30.95 -1.77
C SER A 20 -4.50 29.60 -1.91
N PHE A 21 -5.33 29.47 -2.93
CA PHE A 21 -5.85 28.17 -3.32
C PHE A 21 -4.74 27.38 -4.00
N ARG A 22 -4.47 26.19 -3.48
CA ARG A 22 -3.46 25.32 -4.02
C ARG A 22 -4.05 24.31 -5.00
N ARG A 23 -5.19 23.74 -4.63
CA ARG A 23 -5.99 22.83 -5.44
C ARG A 23 -7.41 22.73 -4.88
N PHE A 24 -8.33 22.38 -5.73
CA PHE A 24 -9.68 22.01 -5.34
C PHE A 24 -10.16 20.85 -6.19
N GLU A 25 -11.11 20.10 -5.68
CA GLU A 25 -11.75 19.00 -6.40
C GLU A 25 -13.27 19.10 -6.24
N LYS A 26 -13.97 18.73 -7.30
CA LYS A 26 -15.42 18.58 -7.32
C LYS A 26 -15.76 17.11 -7.58
N VAL A 27 -16.67 16.58 -6.79
CA VAL A 27 -17.23 15.25 -7.01
C VAL A 27 -18.72 15.35 -7.25
N GLU A 28 -19.22 14.53 -8.16
CA GLU A 28 -20.63 14.45 -8.55
C GLU A 28 -21.05 12.97 -8.61
N GLY A 29 -22.30 12.69 -8.32
CA GLY A 29 -22.88 11.35 -8.34
C GLY A 29 -24.28 11.37 -7.78
N ASP A 30 -24.99 10.24 -7.84
CA ASP A 30 -26.32 10.08 -7.24
C ASP A 30 -26.28 10.29 -5.72
N CYS A 31 -25.15 9.93 -5.10
CA CYS A 31 -24.86 10.13 -3.70
C CYS A 31 -23.43 10.64 -3.51
N VAL A 32 -23.28 11.66 -2.68
CA VAL A 32 -21.96 12.24 -2.31
C VAL A 32 -21.90 12.41 -0.81
N ALA A 33 -20.75 12.10 -0.22
CA ALA A 33 -20.47 12.36 1.19
C ALA A 33 -19.14 13.08 1.36
N SER A 34 -19.05 13.86 2.43
CA SER A 34 -17.81 14.50 2.88
C SER A 34 -17.52 14.13 4.33
N TYR A 35 -16.25 14.09 4.68
CA TYR A 35 -15.81 13.86 6.04
C TYR A 35 -14.56 14.69 6.34
N ILE A 36 -14.57 15.37 7.48
CA ILE A 36 -13.45 16.15 7.98
C ILE A 36 -12.93 15.49 9.25
N HIS A 37 -11.65 15.18 9.29
CA HIS A 37 -11.00 14.50 10.40
C HIS A 37 -9.89 15.37 11.02
N GLY A 38 -9.65 15.14 12.32
CA GLY A 38 -8.52 15.74 13.03
C GLY A 38 -8.53 17.28 13.07
N GLY A 39 -9.70 17.89 13.23
CA GLY A 39 -9.82 19.35 13.30
C GLY A 39 -9.52 20.05 11.96
N GLY A 40 -9.79 19.40 10.83
CA GLY A 40 -9.52 19.93 9.50
C GLY A 40 -8.19 19.49 8.88
N ARG A 41 -7.49 18.57 9.51
CA ARG A 41 -6.22 18.05 8.98
C ARG A 41 -6.41 17.15 7.75
N ILE A 42 -7.51 16.39 7.72
CA ILE A 42 -7.84 15.50 6.60
C ILE A 42 -9.25 15.84 6.14
N GLY A 43 -9.41 16.07 4.85
CA GLY A 43 -10.70 16.24 4.18
C GLY A 43 -10.90 15.16 3.14
N VAL A 44 -12.08 14.54 3.16
CA VAL A 44 -12.45 13.47 2.21
C VAL A 44 -13.76 13.81 1.53
N LEU A 45 -13.81 13.58 0.22
CA LEU A 45 -15.01 13.55 -0.58
C LEU A 45 -15.13 12.17 -1.24
N VAL A 46 -16.31 11.62 -1.29
CA VAL A 46 -16.60 10.36 -1.98
C VAL A 46 -17.93 10.46 -2.71
N ALA A 47 -17.98 9.95 -3.92
CA ALA A 47 -19.18 9.89 -4.75
C ALA A 47 -19.50 8.47 -5.15
N ALA A 48 -20.79 8.19 -5.31
CA ALA A 48 -21.31 6.92 -5.77
C ALA A 48 -22.51 7.11 -6.68
N GLU A 49 -22.80 6.10 -7.48
CA GLU A 49 -23.98 5.94 -8.30
C GLU A 49 -24.79 4.73 -7.84
N GLY A 50 -26.05 4.66 -8.30
CA GLY A 50 -26.94 3.51 -8.11
C GLY A 50 -27.89 3.61 -6.91
N ALA A 51 -27.68 4.53 -5.99
CA ALA A 51 -28.58 4.80 -4.87
C ALA A 51 -28.35 6.18 -4.28
N SER A 52 -29.40 6.79 -3.71
CA SER A 52 -29.36 8.13 -3.09
C SER A 52 -30.20 8.25 -1.83
N ASP A 53 -30.67 7.12 -1.29
CA ASP A 53 -31.42 7.07 -0.04
C ASP A 53 -30.55 7.34 1.20
N ASP A 54 -31.18 7.44 2.37
CA ASP A 54 -30.46 7.76 3.60
C ASP A 54 -29.46 6.66 3.99
N ALA A 55 -29.76 5.39 3.68
CA ALA A 55 -28.84 4.27 3.91
C ALA A 55 -27.59 4.39 3.04
N ALA A 56 -27.75 4.78 1.76
CA ALA A 56 -26.63 5.05 0.87
C ALA A 56 -25.76 6.22 1.35
N LYS A 57 -26.37 7.31 1.81
CA LYS A 57 -25.65 8.46 2.38
C LYS A 57 -24.87 8.11 3.63
N GLU A 58 -25.46 7.33 4.53
CA GLU A 58 -24.77 6.83 5.72
C GLU A 58 -23.61 5.92 5.34
N ALA A 59 -23.80 5.01 4.39
CA ALA A 59 -22.75 4.14 3.90
C ALA A 59 -21.59 4.93 3.31
N LEU A 60 -21.84 5.97 2.50
CA LEU A 60 -20.81 6.82 1.95
C LEU A 60 -20.07 7.61 3.02
N THR A 61 -20.75 8.09 4.06
CA THR A 61 -20.13 8.74 5.19
C THR A 61 -19.15 7.79 5.91
N ASN A 62 -19.56 6.54 6.12
CA ASN A 62 -18.70 5.51 6.71
C ASN A 62 -17.50 5.19 5.81
N VAL A 63 -17.70 5.15 4.49
CA VAL A 63 -16.60 4.98 3.53
C VAL A 63 -15.66 6.18 3.54
N ALA A 64 -16.16 7.41 3.67
CA ALA A 64 -15.32 8.60 3.81
C ALA A 64 -14.45 8.54 5.08
N MET A 65 -14.97 8.02 6.17
CA MET A 65 -14.19 7.74 7.40
C MET A 65 -13.10 6.69 7.15
N GLN A 66 -13.43 5.62 6.43
CA GLN A 66 -12.47 4.59 5.99
C GLN A 66 -11.33 5.19 5.17
N ILE A 67 -11.66 6.04 4.19
CA ILE A 67 -10.67 6.71 3.34
C ILE A 67 -9.75 7.63 4.18
N ALA A 68 -10.31 8.36 5.12
CA ALA A 68 -9.52 9.21 6.03
C ALA A 68 -8.53 8.39 6.85
N ALA A 69 -8.97 7.25 7.39
CA ALA A 69 -8.17 6.40 8.28
C ALA A 69 -7.11 5.58 7.54
N MET A 70 -7.46 4.99 6.39
CA MET A 70 -6.64 3.98 5.72
C MET A 70 -5.89 4.50 4.49
N ASN A 71 -6.18 5.72 4.04
CA ASN A 71 -5.55 6.37 2.90
C ASN A 71 -5.39 5.47 1.66
N PRO A 72 -6.47 4.86 1.13
CA PRO A 72 -6.38 4.07 -0.07
C PRO A 72 -5.98 4.92 -1.28
N GLN A 73 -5.26 4.34 -2.22
CA GLN A 73 -4.82 5.02 -3.43
C GLN A 73 -5.78 4.78 -4.61
N TYR A 74 -6.50 3.65 -4.58
CA TYR A 74 -7.44 3.23 -5.63
C TYR A 74 -8.76 2.82 -5.01
N ILE A 75 -9.85 2.98 -5.75
CA ILE A 75 -11.17 2.47 -5.34
C ILE A 75 -11.23 0.96 -5.55
N ALA A 76 -10.88 0.49 -6.74
CA ALA A 76 -10.93 -0.91 -7.14
C ALA A 76 -9.60 -1.36 -7.75
N LYS A 77 -9.36 -2.67 -7.82
CA LYS A 77 -8.15 -3.22 -8.46
C LYS A 77 -8.06 -2.88 -9.94
N GLU A 78 -9.20 -2.78 -10.59
CA GLU A 78 -9.32 -2.46 -12.01
C GLU A 78 -8.85 -1.03 -12.34
N ASP A 79 -8.75 -0.16 -11.33
CA ASP A 79 -8.26 1.21 -11.48
C ASP A 79 -6.73 1.27 -11.56
N ILE A 80 -6.04 0.17 -11.22
CA ILE A 80 -4.58 0.08 -11.24
C ILE A 80 -4.13 -0.27 -12.65
N SER A 81 -3.30 0.59 -13.25
CA SER A 81 -2.80 0.34 -14.61
C SER A 81 -1.85 -0.85 -14.68
N ALA A 82 -1.77 -1.48 -15.85
CA ALA A 82 -0.82 -2.56 -16.10
C ALA A 82 0.64 -2.12 -15.88
N GLU A 83 0.96 -0.88 -16.18
CA GLU A 83 2.29 -0.29 -15.96
C GLU A 83 2.62 -0.20 -14.47
N GLU A 84 1.68 0.27 -13.65
CA GLU A 84 1.84 0.34 -12.18
C GLU A 84 1.97 -1.04 -11.56
N LEU A 85 1.20 -2.02 -12.03
CA LEU A 85 1.33 -3.41 -11.58
C LEU A 85 2.69 -4.00 -11.94
N ALA A 86 3.19 -3.76 -13.16
CA ALA A 86 4.50 -4.21 -13.59
C ALA A 86 5.62 -3.57 -12.77
N LYS A 87 5.54 -2.26 -12.51
CA LYS A 87 6.48 -1.53 -11.65
C LYS A 87 6.47 -2.05 -10.21
N THR A 88 5.28 -2.28 -9.66
CA THR A 88 5.12 -2.85 -8.32
C THR A 88 5.76 -4.24 -8.23
N LYS A 89 5.56 -5.07 -9.26
CA LYS A 89 6.18 -6.39 -9.35
C LYS A 89 7.71 -6.30 -9.35
N GLU A 90 8.28 -5.42 -10.15
CA GLU A 90 9.73 -5.25 -10.23
C GLU A 90 10.32 -4.76 -8.90
N ILE A 91 9.71 -3.75 -8.28
CA ILE A 91 10.12 -3.25 -6.96
C ILE A 91 10.03 -4.36 -5.90
N THR A 92 8.98 -5.19 -5.94
CA THR A 92 8.79 -6.29 -4.99
C THR A 92 9.86 -7.38 -5.18
N ILE A 93 10.20 -7.71 -6.43
CA ILE A 93 11.30 -8.63 -6.76
C ILE A 93 12.62 -8.10 -6.21
N ASP A 94 12.97 -6.87 -6.51
CA ASP A 94 14.23 -6.27 -6.06
C ASP A 94 14.30 -6.16 -4.53
N SER A 95 13.21 -5.81 -3.88
CA SER A 95 13.12 -5.81 -2.42
C SER A 95 13.32 -7.21 -1.82
N ALA A 96 12.76 -8.24 -2.44
CA ALA A 96 12.95 -9.62 -1.97
C ALA A 96 14.39 -10.09 -2.15
N LEU A 97 15.04 -9.76 -3.25
CA LEU A 97 16.44 -10.11 -3.50
C LEU A 97 17.41 -9.37 -2.57
N ASN A 98 17.08 -8.15 -2.16
CA ASN A 98 17.85 -7.37 -1.19
C ASN A 98 17.64 -7.80 0.27
N ASP A 99 16.70 -8.71 0.53
CA ASP A 99 16.46 -9.31 1.83
C ASP A 99 16.59 -10.84 1.77
N PRO A 100 17.82 -11.38 1.73
CA PRO A 100 18.06 -12.83 1.59
C PRO A 100 17.39 -13.67 2.67
N ALA A 101 17.23 -13.14 3.90
CA ALA A 101 16.56 -13.83 4.99
C ALA A 101 15.11 -14.22 4.70
N SER A 102 14.46 -13.48 3.80
CA SER A 102 13.07 -13.70 3.39
C SER A 102 12.91 -14.66 2.21
N LEU A 103 14.01 -15.05 1.57
CA LEU A 103 13.99 -15.91 0.39
C LEU A 103 13.60 -17.37 0.74
N PRO A 104 12.95 -18.08 -0.18
CA PRO A 104 12.67 -19.51 -0.01
C PRO A 104 13.93 -20.31 0.21
N LYS A 105 13.86 -21.33 1.08
CA LYS A 105 15.02 -22.17 1.43
C LYS A 105 15.80 -22.74 0.24
N PRO A 106 15.18 -23.26 -0.84
CA PRO A 106 15.94 -23.77 -1.98
C PRO A 106 16.82 -22.71 -2.65
N ILE A 107 16.31 -21.48 -2.78
CA ILE A 107 17.08 -20.36 -3.35
C ILE A 107 18.18 -19.95 -2.39
N LEU A 108 17.86 -19.83 -1.11
CA LEU A 108 18.80 -19.45 -0.08
C LEU A 108 19.96 -20.46 0.03
N ASN A 109 19.67 -21.76 -0.01
CA ASN A 109 20.69 -22.80 -0.02
C ASN A 109 21.64 -22.68 -1.24
N SER A 110 21.09 -22.39 -2.40
CA SER A 110 21.89 -22.13 -3.63
C SER A 110 22.80 -20.91 -3.47
N LEU A 111 22.33 -19.84 -2.86
CA LEU A 111 23.10 -18.63 -2.61
C LEU A 111 24.22 -18.89 -1.60
N PHE A 112 23.96 -19.62 -0.52
CA PHE A 112 24.97 -20.02 0.44
C PHE A 112 26.04 -20.92 -0.20
N ALA A 113 25.65 -21.90 -1.03
CA ALA A 113 26.59 -22.73 -1.75
C ALA A 113 27.52 -21.88 -2.64
N LYS A 114 26.99 -20.92 -3.38
CA LYS A 114 27.78 -19.99 -4.20
C LYS A 114 28.69 -19.10 -3.36
N ALA A 115 28.22 -18.63 -2.21
CA ALA A 115 29.01 -17.81 -1.30
C ALA A 115 30.22 -18.57 -0.74
N VAL A 116 30.02 -19.83 -0.37
CA VAL A 116 31.11 -20.72 0.12
C VAL A 116 32.07 -21.07 -1.00
N GLU A 117 31.58 -21.48 -2.16
CA GLU A 117 32.39 -21.84 -3.33
C GLU A 117 33.21 -20.64 -3.83
N GLY A 118 32.60 -19.47 -3.86
CA GLY A 118 33.27 -18.21 -4.27
C GLY A 118 34.13 -17.58 -3.19
N SER A 119 34.23 -18.18 -1.99
CA SER A 119 34.95 -17.60 -0.85
C SER A 119 34.58 -16.15 -0.54
N VAL A 120 33.30 -15.84 -0.64
CA VAL A 120 32.75 -14.47 -0.48
C VAL A 120 32.64 -14.09 0.99
N PHE A 121 32.47 -15.07 1.89
CA PHE A 121 32.38 -14.85 3.32
C PHE A 121 33.74 -14.65 3.97
N SER A 122 33.80 -13.85 5.04
CA SER A 122 34.93 -13.87 5.96
C SER A 122 35.10 -15.24 6.61
N ALA A 123 36.25 -15.51 7.17
CA ALA A 123 36.50 -16.76 7.89
C ALA A 123 35.52 -16.93 9.07
N GLU A 124 35.16 -15.84 9.74
CA GLU A 124 34.20 -15.82 10.85
C GLU A 124 32.78 -16.13 10.37
N ASP A 125 32.33 -15.51 9.27
CA ASP A 125 31.01 -15.77 8.70
C ASP A 125 30.89 -17.17 8.12
N ALA A 126 31.94 -17.69 7.48
CA ALA A 126 31.99 -19.05 6.98
C ALA A 126 31.88 -20.07 8.13
N ALA A 127 32.58 -19.86 9.23
CA ALA A 127 32.48 -20.70 10.43
C ALA A 127 31.08 -20.61 11.06
N ALA A 128 30.55 -19.41 11.21
CA ALA A 128 29.19 -19.20 11.72
C ALA A 128 28.14 -19.90 10.85
N TYR A 129 28.27 -19.82 9.53
CA TYR A 129 27.37 -20.54 8.62
C TYR A 129 27.45 -22.05 8.80
N GLU A 130 28.64 -22.64 8.84
CA GLU A 130 28.80 -24.09 9.02
C GLU A 130 28.22 -24.58 10.36
N GLU A 131 28.41 -23.81 11.42
CA GLU A 131 27.86 -24.16 12.75
C GLU A 131 26.35 -23.99 12.81
N GLN A 132 25.80 -22.94 12.19
CA GLN A 132 24.39 -22.52 12.35
C GLN A 132 23.50 -22.78 11.12
N LYS A 133 23.98 -23.48 10.08
CA LYS A 133 23.24 -23.69 8.82
C LYS A 133 21.88 -24.32 8.94
N ASN A 134 21.63 -25.07 10.01
CA ASN A 134 20.33 -25.67 10.30
C ASN A 134 19.50 -24.86 11.32
N ASN A 135 20.04 -23.75 11.84
CA ASN A 135 19.36 -22.91 12.80
C ASN A 135 18.34 -22.02 12.11
N LYS A 136 17.12 -21.97 12.66
CA LYS A 136 16.06 -21.09 12.20
C LYS A 136 16.48 -19.61 12.16
N TYR A 137 17.37 -19.23 13.04
CA TYR A 137 17.84 -17.86 13.22
C TYR A 137 19.25 -17.63 12.67
N LEU A 138 19.67 -18.42 11.67
CA LEU A 138 20.99 -18.34 11.05
C LEU A 138 21.45 -16.91 10.77
N PHE A 139 20.59 -16.06 10.23
CA PHE A 139 20.95 -14.68 9.88
C PHE A 139 21.35 -13.81 11.07
N ASN A 140 20.95 -14.16 12.28
CA ASN A 140 21.40 -13.44 13.48
C ASN A 140 22.87 -13.70 13.83
N PHE A 141 23.47 -14.73 13.26
CA PHE A 141 24.87 -15.10 13.45
C PHE A 141 25.80 -14.61 12.34
N LEU A 142 25.24 -14.05 11.28
CA LEU A 142 25.98 -13.52 10.14
C LEU A 142 26.21 -12.02 10.26
N SER A 143 27.37 -11.55 9.80
CA SER A 143 27.66 -10.13 9.72
C SER A 143 26.80 -9.41 8.67
N GLU A 144 26.69 -8.11 8.77
CA GLU A 144 26.04 -7.28 7.74
C GLU A 144 26.74 -7.40 6.37
N ALA A 145 28.07 -7.60 6.38
CA ALA A 145 28.84 -7.83 5.16
C ALA A 145 28.44 -9.16 4.49
N ALA A 146 28.23 -10.23 5.25
CA ALA A 146 27.78 -11.51 4.71
C ALA A 146 26.36 -11.40 4.13
N LYS A 147 25.44 -10.72 4.82
CA LYS A 147 24.08 -10.47 4.34
C LYS A 147 24.08 -9.68 3.05
N LYS A 148 24.91 -8.64 2.95
CA LYS A 148 25.10 -7.84 1.74
C LYS A 148 25.64 -8.68 0.58
N SER A 149 26.64 -9.52 0.83
CA SER A 149 27.19 -10.42 -0.18
C SER A 149 26.15 -11.41 -0.70
N LEU A 150 25.29 -11.95 0.16
CA LEU A 150 24.16 -12.80 -0.25
C LEU A 150 23.17 -12.04 -1.12
N ALA A 151 22.85 -10.79 -0.78
CA ALA A 151 21.97 -9.94 -1.58
C ALA A 151 22.58 -9.64 -2.96
N GLU A 152 23.86 -9.36 -3.04
CA GLU A 152 24.59 -9.16 -4.30
C GLU A 152 24.57 -10.41 -5.18
N LEU A 153 24.76 -11.61 -4.59
CA LEU A 153 24.64 -12.88 -5.30
C LEU A 153 23.20 -13.12 -5.78
N ALA A 154 22.20 -12.79 -4.97
CA ALA A 154 20.79 -12.90 -5.37
C ALA A 154 20.47 -11.98 -6.54
N LEU A 155 20.95 -10.75 -6.54
CA LEU A 155 20.76 -9.79 -7.64
C LEU A 155 21.50 -10.26 -8.91
N ALA A 156 22.69 -10.83 -8.78
CA ALA A 156 23.42 -11.40 -9.91
C ALA A 156 22.69 -12.60 -10.53
N ASP A 157 21.97 -13.37 -9.72
CA ASP A 157 21.18 -14.53 -10.17
C ASP A 157 19.73 -14.18 -10.47
N LYS A 158 19.33 -12.92 -10.48
CA LYS A 158 17.95 -12.45 -10.66
C LYS A 158 17.24 -13.18 -11.80
N ALA A 159 17.88 -13.30 -12.96
CA ALA A 159 17.30 -13.93 -14.14
C ALA A 159 16.88 -15.39 -13.89
N ALA A 160 17.66 -16.15 -13.14
CA ALA A 160 17.34 -17.53 -12.77
C ALA A 160 16.30 -17.60 -11.63
N ILE A 161 16.39 -16.70 -10.66
CA ILE A 161 15.51 -16.70 -9.50
C ILE A 161 14.07 -16.35 -9.90
N VAL A 162 13.87 -15.42 -10.83
CA VAL A 162 12.51 -15.04 -11.30
C VAL A 162 11.80 -16.15 -12.08
N GLU A 163 12.51 -17.17 -12.54
CA GLU A 163 11.92 -18.37 -13.14
C GLU A 163 11.47 -19.39 -12.09
N ASN A 164 11.86 -19.22 -10.85
CA ASN A 164 11.52 -20.15 -9.78
C ASN A 164 10.07 -19.96 -9.32
N LYS A 165 9.27 -21.03 -9.36
CA LYS A 165 7.85 -21.00 -8.99
C LYS A 165 7.60 -20.62 -7.53
N ILE A 166 8.46 -21.05 -6.61
CA ILE A 166 8.32 -20.76 -5.17
C ILE A 166 8.59 -19.27 -4.93
N PHE A 167 9.62 -18.73 -5.59
CA PHE A 167 9.91 -17.29 -5.54
C PHE A 167 8.76 -16.46 -6.11
N ASN A 168 8.23 -16.85 -7.26
CA ASN A 168 7.08 -16.18 -7.87
C ASN A 168 5.86 -16.19 -6.93
N GLY A 169 5.59 -17.30 -6.26
CA GLY A 169 4.53 -17.38 -5.25
C GLY A 169 4.74 -16.42 -4.07
N LEU A 170 5.99 -16.26 -3.61
CA LEU A 170 6.33 -15.27 -2.58
C LEU A 170 6.07 -13.84 -3.06
N VAL A 171 6.51 -13.50 -4.27
CA VAL A 171 6.33 -12.17 -4.88
C VAL A 171 4.84 -11.87 -5.08
N GLU A 172 4.09 -12.78 -5.66
CA GLU A 172 2.65 -12.64 -5.87
C GLU A 172 1.88 -12.47 -4.55
N GLY A 173 2.26 -13.22 -3.51
CA GLY A 173 1.69 -13.07 -2.18
C GLY A 173 1.94 -11.68 -1.59
N ARG A 174 3.13 -11.14 -1.72
CA ARG A 174 3.48 -9.78 -1.26
C ARG A 174 2.72 -8.72 -2.04
N ILE A 175 2.66 -8.84 -3.36
CA ILE A 175 1.91 -7.91 -4.21
C ILE A 175 0.42 -7.95 -3.85
N SER A 176 -0.17 -9.14 -3.73
CA SER A 176 -1.58 -9.29 -3.35
C SER A 176 -1.89 -8.62 -2.01
N LYS A 177 -1.02 -8.77 -1.02
CA LYS A 177 -1.17 -8.10 0.27
C LYS A 177 -1.10 -6.58 0.14
N GLN A 178 -0.10 -6.07 -0.58
CA GLN A 178 0.06 -4.64 -0.80
C GLN A 178 -1.13 -4.04 -1.55
N LEU A 179 -1.62 -4.71 -2.60
CA LEU A 179 -2.78 -4.25 -3.37
C LEU A 179 -4.06 -4.19 -2.52
N LYS A 180 -4.24 -5.14 -1.60
CA LYS A 180 -5.36 -5.10 -0.64
C LYS A 180 -5.28 -3.91 0.31
N GLU A 181 -4.09 -3.51 0.71
CA GLU A 181 -3.89 -2.38 1.61
C GLU A 181 -4.18 -1.03 0.92
N ILE A 182 -3.85 -0.88 -0.36
CA ILE A 182 -4.01 0.37 -1.11
C ILE A 182 -5.32 0.49 -1.89
N THR A 183 -6.13 -0.57 -1.95
CA THR A 183 -7.37 -0.62 -2.72
C THR A 183 -8.57 -0.58 -1.76
N LEU A 184 -9.33 0.50 -1.79
CA LEU A 184 -10.43 0.77 -0.86
C LEU A 184 -11.41 -0.41 -0.72
N LEU A 185 -11.90 -0.94 -1.83
CA LEU A 185 -12.90 -2.02 -1.83
C LEU A 185 -12.38 -3.34 -1.25
N GLU A 186 -11.07 -3.55 -1.27
CA GLU A 186 -10.41 -4.76 -0.74
C GLU A 186 -9.98 -4.62 0.73
N GLN A 187 -9.94 -3.39 1.26
CA GLN A 187 -9.55 -3.15 2.66
C GLN A 187 -10.57 -3.77 3.62
N PRO A 188 -10.12 -4.29 4.77
CA PRO A 188 -11.02 -4.58 5.88
C PRO A 188 -11.75 -3.31 6.31
N TYR A 189 -13.08 -3.39 6.43
CA TYR A 189 -13.90 -2.26 6.87
C TYR A 189 -13.63 -1.98 8.34
N VAL A 190 -13.20 -0.75 8.67
CA VAL A 190 -12.76 -0.38 10.02
C VAL A 190 -13.84 -0.50 11.09
N LYS A 191 -15.14 -0.45 10.70
CA LYS A 191 -16.29 -0.63 11.59
C LYS A 191 -16.87 -2.05 11.54
N ALA A 192 -16.23 -3.00 10.85
CA ALA A 192 -16.70 -4.37 10.78
C ALA A 192 -16.67 -5.04 12.15
N GLU A 193 -17.78 -5.59 12.60
CA GLU A 193 -17.90 -6.28 13.89
C GLU A 193 -17.02 -7.53 13.97
N ASP A 194 -16.90 -8.25 12.85
CA ASP A 194 -16.09 -9.48 12.73
C ASP A 194 -14.61 -9.19 12.39
N GLY A 195 -14.25 -7.93 12.13
CA GLY A 195 -12.91 -7.51 11.70
C GLY A 195 -12.46 -8.06 10.34
N LYS A 196 -13.35 -8.72 9.58
CA LYS A 196 -13.03 -9.41 8.32
C LYS A 196 -13.80 -8.87 7.11
N GLN A 197 -15.00 -8.31 7.34
CA GLN A 197 -15.80 -7.75 6.27
C GLN A 197 -15.02 -6.69 5.51
N THR A 198 -14.95 -6.83 4.18
CA THR A 198 -14.32 -5.80 3.33
C THR A 198 -15.26 -4.62 3.10
N VAL A 199 -14.70 -3.48 2.69
CA VAL A 199 -15.50 -2.31 2.28
C VAL A 199 -16.49 -2.69 1.17
N LYS A 200 -16.04 -3.51 0.20
CA LYS A 200 -16.91 -4.04 -0.87
C LYS A 200 -18.11 -4.81 -0.33
N ALA A 201 -17.86 -5.73 0.61
CA ALA A 201 -18.91 -6.52 1.23
C ALA A 201 -19.86 -5.65 2.07
N TYR A 202 -19.34 -4.65 2.76
CA TYR A 202 -20.15 -3.67 3.50
C TYR A 202 -21.09 -2.91 2.57
N LEU A 203 -20.58 -2.32 1.48
CA LEU A 203 -21.40 -1.60 0.51
C LEU A 203 -22.48 -2.48 -0.10
N ALA A 204 -22.12 -3.70 -0.48
CA ALA A 204 -23.07 -4.67 -1.02
C ALA A 204 -24.17 -5.08 -0.02
N SER A 205 -23.86 -5.07 1.28
CA SER A 205 -24.84 -5.34 2.35
C SER A 205 -25.85 -4.20 2.53
N VAL A 206 -25.46 -2.96 2.20
CA VAL A 206 -26.35 -1.79 2.22
C VAL A 206 -27.20 -1.73 0.96
N ASN A 207 -26.56 -1.75 -0.20
CA ASN A 207 -27.23 -1.77 -1.50
C ASN A 207 -26.29 -2.34 -2.57
N LYS A 208 -26.74 -3.35 -3.31
CA LYS A 208 -25.95 -4.03 -4.36
C LYS A 208 -25.64 -3.14 -5.57
N ASP A 209 -26.47 -2.13 -5.80
CA ASP A 209 -26.33 -1.22 -6.93
C ASP A 209 -25.44 -0.02 -6.61
N LEU A 210 -25.10 0.18 -5.33
CA LEU A 210 -24.26 1.27 -4.88
C LEU A 210 -22.81 1.06 -5.31
N LYS A 211 -22.33 1.89 -6.22
CA LYS A 211 -20.98 1.81 -6.79
C LYS A 211 -20.23 3.11 -6.56
N LEU A 212 -19.07 3.03 -5.93
CA LEU A 212 -18.17 4.17 -5.77
C LEU A 212 -17.58 4.58 -7.13
N THR A 213 -17.63 5.88 -7.42
CA THR A 213 -17.17 6.44 -8.70
C THR A 213 -15.96 7.35 -8.56
N LYS A 214 -15.88 8.11 -7.46
CA LYS A 214 -14.74 8.99 -7.19
C LYS A 214 -14.49 9.09 -5.70
N MET A 215 -13.22 9.17 -5.33
CA MET A 215 -12.78 9.54 -3.99
C MET A 215 -11.69 10.60 -4.09
N VAL A 216 -11.70 11.52 -3.14
CA VAL A 216 -10.67 12.57 -2.98
C VAL A 216 -10.30 12.63 -1.51
N ARG A 217 -9.01 12.65 -1.22
CA ARG A 217 -8.48 12.86 0.13
C ARG A 217 -7.41 13.92 0.07
N PHE A 218 -7.56 14.94 0.91
CA PHE A 218 -6.56 15.97 1.13
C PHE A 218 -6.08 15.92 2.57
N GLU A 219 -4.79 16.10 2.76
CA GLU A 219 -4.17 16.15 4.07
C GLU A 219 -3.26 17.36 4.20
N VAL A 220 -3.28 18.01 5.37
CA VAL A 220 -2.41 19.14 5.67
C VAL A 220 -0.94 18.68 5.65
N GLY A 221 -0.12 19.37 4.87
CA GLY A 221 1.29 19.02 4.68
C GLY A 221 1.57 18.10 3.50
N GLU A 222 0.55 17.61 2.82
CA GLU A 222 0.70 16.76 1.64
C GLU A 222 1.34 17.53 0.47
N GLY A 223 2.41 16.97 -0.10
CA GLY A 223 3.10 17.54 -1.27
C GLY A 223 3.91 18.82 -0.97
N MET A 224 4.35 19.00 0.28
CA MET A 224 5.37 20.02 0.64
C MET A 224 6.77 19.46 0.50
#